data_b3da665d2dda54a4542c264acefe15b0
#
_entry.id   b3da665d2dda54a4542c264acefe15b0
#
_cell.length_a   1.000
_cell.length_b   1.000
_cell.length_c   1.000
_cell.angle_alpha   90.00
_cell.angle_beta   90.00
_cell.angle_gamma   90.00
#
_symmetry.space_group_name_H-M   'P 1'
#
loop_
_entity.id
_entity.type
_entity.pdbx_description
1 polymer ?
#
loop_
_entity_poly.entity_id
_entity_poly.type
_entity_poly.pdbx_seq_one_letter_code
_entity_poly.pdbx_strand_id
1 'polypeptide(L)'
;MHVQAYGAALGYLADTLLGDPGRGHPVAAFGRGAAALERRLWHDHRAWGALHTVACAGGAAALGGLWQAAVRSAGRGARSTDVLGQAVVAWSVLGGTGLAREARAVAAALEAGDLDLARERLPRLCGRDPHRLDAEGVARAVVESVAENTSDAVVGALVWGALAGVPGLAGFRAVNTLDAMVGHRSPRHRRFGWAAARLDDAAGLPGSRLTAALAVLAGPDPRGALRAWRADAGRHPSPNAGPVEAAFAGALGVRLGGTLSYAGRTEHRPVLNAPGRAVRRTDIERAVRLSRRVGLLALAVTGVAGAAGRAVARGGSAGHGRGERNERKAGRGRDEQGGRRGGTGPGERSGPQSGPGPGRGRGARSERRRGFGGGHGRGESGW
;
A
#
# COMPACT_ATOMS: atom_id res chain seq x y z
N MET A 1 -8.16 -22.62 -6.26
CA MET A 1 -7.07 -22.08 -7.07
C MET A 1 -7.01 -20.57 -6.95
N HIS A 2 -5.84 -20.00 -7.04
CA HIS A 2 -5.37 -18.73 -6.51
C HIS A 2 -5.65 -17.56 -7.47
N VAL A 3 -6.89 -17.10 -7.58
CA VAL A 3 -7.31 -16.00 -8.46
C VAL A 3 -6.36 -14.78 -8.35
N GLN A 4 -6.04 -14.36 -7.13
CA GLN A 4 -5.19 -13.20 -6.92
C GLN A 4 -3.75 -13.41 -7.42
N ALA A 5 -3.17 -14.59 -7.23
CA ALA A 5 -1.82 -14.89 -7.73
C ALA A 5 -1.78 -14.95 -9.26
N TYR A 6 -2.77 -15.60 -9.90
CA TYR A 6 -2.85 -15.62 -11.36
C TYR A 6 -3.17 -14.26 -11.96
N GLY A 7 -4.09 -13.50 -11.33
CA GLY A 7 -4.40 -12.15 -11.77
C GLY A 7 -3.20 -11.21 -11.67
N ALA A 8 -2.46 -11.27 -10.55
CA ALA A 8 -1.23 -10.49 -10.37
C ALA A 8 -0.14 -10.91 -11.39
N ALA A 9 0.04 -12.22 -11.63
CA ALA A 9 1.02 -12.71 -12.59
C ALA A 9 0.70 -12.29 -14.01
N LEU A 10 -0.56 -12.41 -14.44
CA LEU A 10 -1.00 -11.96 -15.76
C LEU A 10 -0.89 -10.44 -15.91
N GLY A 11 -1.26 -9.66 -14.87
CA GLY A 11 -1.11 -8.21 -14.88
C GLY A 11 0.36 -7.77 -14.93
N TYR A 12 1.24 -8.44 -14.19
CA TYR A 12 2.68 -8.20 -14.25
C TYR A 12 3.28 -8.54 -15.61
N LEU A 13 2.85 -9.65 -16.20
CA LEU A 13 3.24 -10.04 -17.56
C LEU A 13 2.75 -9.02 -18.59
N ALA A 14 1.51 -8.55 -18.46
CA ALA A 14 0.96 -7.51 -19.32
C ALA A 14 1.74 -6.19 -19.20
N ASP A 15 2.11 -5.73 -17.97
CA ASP A 15 3.00 -4.58 -17.77
C ASP A 15 4.34 -4.80 -18.49
N THR A 16 4.93 -5.99 -18.34
CA THR A 16 6.24 -6.30 -18.93
C THR A 16 6.23 -6.31 -20.47
N LEU A 17 5.16 -6.82 -21.08
CA LEU A 17 5.06 -7.01 -22.54
C LEU A 17 4.45 -5.80 -23.25
N LEU A 18 3.40 -5.21 -22.68
CA LEU A 18 2.62 -4.13 -23.30
C LEU A 18 3.06 -2.74 -22.79
N GLY A 19 3.66 -2.68 -21.58
CA GLY A 19 3.92 -1.42 -20.87
C GLY A 19 2.64 -0.78 -20.36
N ASP A 20 2.74 0.50 -19.97
CA ASP A 20 1.60 1.26 -19.48
C ASP A 20 0.56 1.50 -20.59
N PRO A 21 -0.75 1.50 -20.25
CA PRO A 21 -1.79 1.89 -21.19
C PRO A 21 -1.57 3.32 -21.70
N GLY A 22 -1.27 3.50 -22.98
CA GLY A 22 -0.87 4.81 -23.53
C GLY A 22 -1.99 5.85 -23.51
N ARG A 23 -3.21 5.48 -23.96
CA ARG A 23 -4.38 6.34 -23.98
C ARG A 23 -5.43 5.83 -22.99
N GLY A 24 -6.10 6.77 -22.27
CA GLY A 24 -7.16 6.38 -21.31
C GLY A 24 -6.64 5.71 -20.04
N HIS A 25 -5.38 5.96 -19.64
CA HIS A 25 -4.77 5.36 -18.47
C HIS A 25 -5.64 5.53 -17.21
N PRO A 26 -6.09 4.42 -16.53
CA PRO A 26 -7.02 4.50 -15.40
C PRO A 26 -6.51 5.37 -14.25
N VAL A 27 -5.21 5.29 -13.93
CA VAL A 27 -4.59 6.12 -12.88
C VAL A 27 -4.62 7.61 -13.25
N ALA A 28 -4.39 7.95 -14.52
CA ALA A 28 -4.52 9.34 -14.97
C ALA A 28 -5.97 9.83 -14.93
N ALA A 29 -6.94 8.96 -15.25
CA ALA A 29 -8.36 9.27 -15.11
C ALA A 29 -8.73 9.51 -13.64
N PHE A 30 -8.27 8.63 -12.73
CA PHE A 30 -8.39 8.81 -11.29
C PHE A 30 -7.80 10.16 -10.84
N GLY A 31 -6.56 10.49 -11.26
CA GLY A 31 -5.90 11.75 -10.91
C GLY A 31 -6.71 12.98 -11.36
N ARG A 32 -7.31 12.95 -12.57
CA ARG A 32 -8.19 14.03 -13.04
C ARG A 32 -9.44 14.16 -12.17
N GLY A 33 -10.05 13.04 -11.78
CA GLY A 33 -11.20 13.01 -10.87
C GLY A 33 -10.85 13.56 -9.49
N ALA A 34 -9.72 13.13 -8.92
CA ALA A 34 -9.21 13.61 -7.64
C ALA A 34 -8.92 15.10 -7.67
N ALA A 35 -8.29 15.63 -8.74
CA ALA A 35 -8.06 17.05 -8.92
C ALA A 35 -9.38 17.85 -9.07
N ALA A 36 -10.38 17.29 -9.74
CA ALA A 36 -11.70 17.92 -9.83
C ALA A 36 -12.39 18.00 -8.47
N LEU A 37 -12.29 16.94 -7.67
CA LEU A 37 -12.83 16.91 -6.31
C LEU A 37 -12.04 17.84 -5.37
N GLU A 38 -10.71 17.89 -5.50
CA GLU A 38 -9.87 18.84 -4.75
C GLU A 38 -10.33 20.26 -4.97
N ARG A 39 -10.54 20.70 -6.23
CA ARG A 39 -11.02 22.07 -6.52
C ARG A 39 -12.34 22.44 -5.81
N ARG A 40 -13.20 21.46 -5.54
CA ARG A 40 -14.47 21.65 -4.83
C ARG A 40 -14.34 21.63 -3.32
N LEU A 41 -13.44 20.78 -2.80
CA LEU A 41 -13.29 20.54 -1.36
C LEU A 41 -12.13 21.33 -0.74
N TRP A 42 -11.32 22.00 -1.55
CA TRP A 42 -10.11 22.62 -1.04
C TRP A 42 -10.42 23.74 -0.01
N HIS A 43 -9.93 23.54 1.18
CA HIS A 43 -9.84 24.50 2.26
C HIS A 43 -8.51 24.26 2.98
N ASP A 44 -7.88 25.31 3.51
CA ASP A 44 -6.64 25.14 4.31
C ASP A 44 -6.94 24.52 5.67
N HIS A 45 -7.45 23.29 5.66
CA HIS A 45 -7.84 22.55 6.85
C HIS A 45 -7.69 21.06 6.68
N ARG A 46 -7.17 20.35 7.73
CA ARG A 46 -6.91 18.90 7.70
C ARG A 46 -8.16 18.05 7.44
N ALA A 47 -9.30 18.41 8.01
CA ALA A 47 -10.53 17.63 7.87
C ALA A 47 -11.02 17.57 6.41
N TRP A 48 -10.92 18.66 5.65
CA TRP A 48 -11.29 18.67 4.23
C TRP A 48 -10.35 17.82 3.40
N GLY A 49 -9.04 17.86 3.72
CA GLY A 49 -8.07 16.97 3.10
C GLY A 49 -8.30 15.50 3.45
N ALA A 50 -8.67 15.19 4.69
CA ALA A 50 -9.04 13.83 5.10
C ALA A 50 -10.29 13.35 4.37
N LEU A 51 -11.33 14.20 4.24
CA LEU A 51 -12.53 13.89 3.47
C LEU A 51 -12.21 13.61 2.00
N HIS A 52 -11.36 14.44 1.37
CA HIS A 52 -10.88 14.25 0.00
C HIS A 52 -10.17 12.90 -0.14
N THR A 53 -9.23 12.60 0.77
CA THR A 53 -8.45 11.35 0.77
C THR A 53 -9.35 10.13 0.91
N VAL A 54 -10.29 10.16 1.89
CA VAL A 54 -11.23 9.05 2.12
C VAL A 54 -12.18 8.87 0.93
N ALA A 55 -12.70 9.96 0.38
CA ALA A 55 -13.60 9.90 -0.78
C ALA A 55 -12.89 9.29 -2.00
N CYS A 56 -11.67 9.72 -2.30
CA CYS A 56 -10.91 9.24 -3.47
C CYS A 56 -10.38 7.81 -3.26
N ALA A 57 -9.57 7.59 -2.22
CA ALA A 57 -8.94 6.28 -2.00
C ALA A 57 -9.95 5.23 -1.54
N GLY A 58 -10.86 5.60 -0.63
CA GLY A 58 -11.95 4.74 -0.18
C GLY A 58 -12.92 4.42 -1.32
N GLY A 59 -13.25 5.40 -2.16
CA GLY A 59 -14.07 5.20 -3.36
C GLY A 59 -13.43 4.23 -4.35
N ALA A 60 -12.13 4.36 -4.62
CA ALA A 60 -11.40 3.43 -5.49
C ALA A 60 -11.39 2.00 -4.92
N ALA A 61 -11.13 1.84 -3.63
CA ALA A 61 -11.17 0.54 -2.96
C ALA A 61 -12.58 -0.05 -2.94
N ALA A 62 -13.61 0.77 -2.67
CA ALA A 62 -15.00 0.35 -2.65
C ALA A 62 -15.47 -0.13 -4.04
N LEU A 63 -15.15 0.58 -5.12
CA LEU A 63 -15.44 0.15 -6.49
C LEU A 63 -14.80 -1.20 -6.80
N GLY A 64 -13.53 -1.39 -6.40
CA GLY A 64 -12.86 -2.68 -6.51
C GLY A 64 -13.55 -3.79 -5.71
N GLY A 65 -14.06 -3.47 -4.52
CA GLY A 65 -14.82 -4.38 -3.67
C GLY A 65 -16.17 -4.77 -4.26
N LEU A 66 -16.90 -3.80 -4.79
CA LEU A 66 -18.17 -4.03 -5.48
C LEU A 66 -17.98 -4.91 -6.71
N TRP A 67 -16.96 -4.63 -7.53
CA TRP A 67 -16.58 -5.50 -8.63
C TRP A 67 -16.35 -6.93 -8.18
N GLN A 68 -15.49 -7.14 -7.17
CA GLN A 68 -15.22 -8.50 -6.66
C GLN A 68 -16.45 -9.19 -6.10
N ALA A 69 -17.34 -8.45 -5.42
CA ALA A 69 -18.59 -8.99 -4.89
C ALA A 69 -19.51 -9.42 -6.03
N ALA A 70 -19.70 -8.59 -7.05
CA ALA A 70 -20.52 -8.88 -8.23
C ALA A 70 -20.01 -10.10 -8.98
N VAL A 71 -18.69 -10.22 -9.20
CA VAL A 71 -18.10 -11.38 -9.87
C VAL A 71 -18.30 -12.65 -9.04
N ARG A 72 -18.14 -12.60 -7.72
CA ARG A 72 -18.33 -13.77 -6.85
C ARG A 72 -19.77 -14.26 -6.82
N SER A 73 -20.75 -13.36 -6.91
CA SER A 73 -22.18 -13.69 -6.96
C SER A 73 -22.62 -14.33 -8.28
N ALA A 74 -21.87 -14.14 -9.36
CA ALA A 74 -22.18 -14.67 -10.69
C ALA A 74 -21.91 -16.18 -10.89
N GLY A 75 -21.42 -16.91 -9.87
CA GLY A 75 -21.34 -18.36 -9.85
C GLY A 75 -20.08 -18.98 -10.47
N ARG A 76 -20.16 -20.23 -10.97
CA ARG A 76 -18.97 -21.04 -11.33
C ARG A 76 -18.13 -20.51 -12.51
N GLY A 77 -18.70 -19.76 -13.44
CA GLY A 77 -17.98 -19.11 -14.56
C GLY A 77 -17.18 -17.87 -14.13
N ALA A 78 -17.45 -17.35 -12.94
CA ALA A 78 -16.90 -16.10 -12.46
C ALA A 78 -15.41 -16.13 -12.08
N ARG A 79 -14.79 -17.31 -11.96
CA ARG A 79 -13.37 -17.40 -11.58
C ARG A 79 -12.43 -16.86 -12.65
N SER A 80 -12.67 -17.16 -13.91
CA SER A 80 -11.91 -16.61 -15.04
C SER A 80 -12.10 -15.09 -15.14
N THR A 81 -13.34 -14.62 -14.98
CA THR A 81 -13.67 -13.19 -14.94
C THR A 81 -12.96 -12.47 -13.78
N ASP A 82 -12.90 -13.07 -12.58
CA ASP A 82 -12.18 -12.52 -11.43
C ASP A 82 -10.67 -12.46 -11.69
N VAL A 83 -10.07 -13.50 -12.28
CA VAL A 83 -8.65 -13.51 -12.68
C VAL A 83 -8.37 -12.42 -13.70
N LEU A 84 -9.17 -12.31 -14.74
CA LEU A 84 -9.00 -11.32 -15.81
C LEU A 84 -9.20 -9.89 -15.27
N GLY A 85 -10.25 -9.66 -14.47
CA GLY A 85 -10.49 -8.36 -13.85
C GLY A 85 -9.32 -7.92 -12.96
N GLN A 86 -8.81 -8.85 -12.14
CA GLN A 86 -7.62 -8.57 -11.33
C GLN A 86 -6.37 -8.36 -12.19
N ALA A 87 -6.20 -9.08 -13.27
CA ALA A 87 -5.09 -8.90 -14.20
C ALA A 87 -5.13 -7.51 -14.86
N VAL A 88 -6.30 -7.07 -15.31
CA VAL A 88 -6.49 -5.74 -15.91
C VAL A 88 -6.19 -4.63 -14.90
N VAL A 89 -6.71 -4.76 -13.66
CA VAL A 89 -6.42 -3.77 -12.61
C VAL A 89 -4.94 -3.81 -12.23
N ALA A 90 -4.34 -4.98 -12.05
CA ALA A 90 -2.91 -5.10 -11.77
C ALA A 90 -2.07 -4.44 -12.87
N TRP A 91 -2.33 -4.75 -14.14
CA TRP A 91 -1.66 -4.12 -15.27
C TRP A 91 -1.79 -2.59 -15.27
N SER A 92 -2.98 -2.08 -14.97
CA SER A 92 -3.24 -0.63 -14.98
C SER A 92 -2.62 0.13 -13.79
N VAL A 93 -2.27 -0.55 -12.70
CA VAL A 93 -1.66 0.11 -11.51
C VAL A 93 -0.16 -0.16 -11.37
N LEU A 94 0.37 -1.22 -12.00
CA LEU A 94 1.80 -1.46 -12.08
C LEU A 94 2.45 -0.48 -13.05
N GLY A 95 3.65 -0.01 -12.72
CA GLY A 95 4.38 0.97 -13.53
C GLY A 95 5.85 0.58 -13.74
N GLY A 96 6.17 -0.71 -13.62
CA GLY A 96 7.56 -1.19 -13.69
C GLY A 96 8.21 -0.99 -15.05
N THR A 97 7.48 -1.20 -16.13
CA THR A 97 7.97 -1.04 -17.50
C THR A 97 8.08 0.43 -17.89
N GLY A 98 7.11 1.27 -17.51
CA GLY A 98 7.16 2.72 -17.69
C GLY A 98 8.35 3.35 -16.98
N LEU A 99 8.55 3.00 -15.70
CA LEU A 99 9.70 3.41 -14.90
C LEU A 99 11.04 3.07 -15.58
N ALA A 100 11.21 1.82 -16.02
CA ALA A 100 12.42 1.37 -16.67
C ALA A 100 12.67 2.08 -18.01
N ARG A 101 11.60 2.38 -18.78
CA ARG A 101 11.67 3.09 -20.05
C ARG A 101 12.14 4.53 -19.86
N GLU A 102 11.54 5.26 -18.92
CA GLU A 102 11.91 6.65 -18.64
C GLU A 102 13.32 6.75 -18.04
N ALA A 103 13.70 5.84 -17.12
CA ALA A 103 15.05 5.79 -16.59
C ALA A 103 16.11 5.57 -17.67
N ARG A 104 15.86 4.65 -18.61
CA ARG A 104 16.75 4.41 -19.77
C ARG A 104 16.79 5.58 -20.74
N ALA A 105 15.68 6.29 -20.93
CA ALA A 105 15.64 7.46 -21.78
C ALA A 105 16.51 8.60 -21.23
N VAL A 106 16.55 8.78 -19.89
CA VAL A 106 17.49 9.72 -19.25
C VAL A 106 18.93 9.23 -19.38
N ALA A 107 19.17 7.92 -19.16
CA ALA A 107 20.51 7.34 -19.30
C ALA A 107 21.07 7.52 -20.73
N ALA A 108 20.26 7.33 -21.77
CA ALA A 108 20.64 7.52 -23.15
C ALA A 108 20.99 8.99 -23.47
N ALA A 109 20.23 9.95 -22.92
CA ALA A 109 20.56 11.37 -23.06
C ALA A 109 21.91 11.71 -22.40
N LEU A 110 22.15 11.19 -21.19
CA LEU A 110 23.44 11.35 -20.49
C LEU A 110 24.62 10.67 -21.25
N GLU A 111 24.34 9.57 -21.92
CA GLU A 111 25.35 8.86 -22.73
C GLU A 111 25.72 9.62 -23.99
N ALA A 112 24.74 10.28 -24.62
CA ALA A 112 24.92 11.18 -25.75
C ALA A 112 25.59 12.52 -25.36
N GLY A 113 25.81 12.77 -24.06
CA GLY A 113 26.32 14.08 -23.60
C GLY A 113 25.28 15.20 -23.58
N ASP A 114 24.00 14.88 -23.85
CA ASP A 114 22.89 15.83 -23.88
C ASP A 114 22.27 15.97 -22.47
N LEU A 115 22.89 16.81 -21.65
CA LEU A 115 22.45 17.08 -20.29
C LEU A 115 21.11 17.81 -20.25
N ASP A 116 20.81 18.65 -21.24
CA ASP A 116 19.58 19.43 -21.27
C ASP A 116 18.38 18.51 -21.56
N LEU A 117 18.50 17.59 -22.51
CA LEU A 117 17.49 16.54 -22.73
C LEU A 117 17.32 15.63 -21.50
N ALA A 118 18.41 15.28 -20.81
CA ALA A 118 18.34 14.49 -19.60
C ALA A 118 17.57 15.21 -18.48
N ARG A 119 17.79 16.52 -18.33
CA ARG A 119 17.06 17.38 -17.40
C ARG A 119 15.59 17.55 -17.79
N GLU A 120 15.26 17.71 -19.05
CA GLU A 120 13.88 17.79 -19.55
C GLU A 120 13.08 16.51 -19.25
N ARG A 121 13.73 15.35 -19.30
CA ARG A 121 13.08 14.05 -19.04
C ARG A 121 12.92 13.72 -17.55
N LEU A 122 13.82 14.23 -16.69
CA LEU A 122 13.85 13.89 -15.27
C LEU A 122 12.51 14.12 -14.52
N PRO A 123 11.72 15.17 -14.80
CA PRO A 123 10.42 15.39 -14.16
C PRO A 123 9.38 14.29 -14.38
N ARG A 124 9.58 13.39 -15.34
CA ARG A 124 8.73 12.21 -15.54
C ARG A 124 9.00 11.09 -14.50
N LEU A 125 10.12 11.18 -13.79
CA LEU A 125 10.55 10.22 -12.78
C LEU A 125 10.42 10.77 -11.35
N CYS A 126 10.75 12.04 -11.15
CA CYS A 126 10.71 12.66 -9.82
C CYS A 126 10.42 14.16 -9.89
N GLY A 127 9.90 14.71 -8.78
CA GLY A 127 9.53 16.13 -8.69
C GLY A 127 10.69 17.08 -8.38
N ARG A 128 11.95 16.70 -8.66
CA ARG A 128 13.12 17.54 -8.41
C ARG A 128 13.25 18.65 -9.45
N ASP A 129 13.84 19.80 -9.03
CA ASP A 129 14.27 20.85 -9.96
C ASP A 129 15.47 20.33 -10.78
N PRO A 130 15.31 20.09 -12.08
CA PRO A 130 16.37 19.52 -12.90
C PRO A 130 17.45 20.52 -13.29
N HIS A 131 17.13 21.83 -13.29
CA HIS A 131 17.99 22.86 -13.90
C HIS A 131 19.33 23.04 -13.18
N ARG A 132 19.42 22.69 -11.91
CA ARG A 132 20.62 22.81 -11.07
C ARG A 132 21.44 21.53 -10.95
N LEU A 133 21.01 20.43 -11.57
CA LEU A 133 21.69 19.15 -11.48
C LEU A 133 22.72 19.02 -12.62
N ASP A 134 23.93 18.63 -12.26
CA ASP A 134 24.91 18.13 -13.23
C ASP A 134 24.61 16.68 -13.63
N ALA A 135 25.41 16.11 -14.48
CA ALA A 135 25.21 14.74 -14.98
C ALA A 135 25.21 13.68 -13.85
N GLU A 136 26.06 13.84 -12.81
CA GLU A 136 26.06 12.98 -11.63
C GLU A 136 24.75 13.15 -10.84
N GLY A 137 24.33 14.38 -10.61
CA GLY A 137 23.10 14.71 -9.89
C GLY A 137 21.85 14.15 -10.58
N VAL A 138 21.79 14.25 -11.92
CA VAL A 138 20.70 13.64 -12.72
C VAL A 138 20.74 12.12 -12.59
N ALA A 139 21.90 11.48 -12.77
CA ALA A 139 22.01 10.02 -12.64
C ALA A 139 21.62 9.53 -11.24
N ARG A 140 22.05 10.25 -10.18
CA ARG A 140 21.67 9.97 -8.80
C ARG A 140 20.16 10.08 -8.59
N ALA A 141 19.54 11.16 -9.07
CA ALA A 141 18.10 11.36 -8.99
C ALA A 141 17.32 10.23 -9.66
N VAL A 142 17.79 9.74 -10.82
CA VAL A 142 17.18 8.60 -11.51
C VAL A 142 17.31 7.30 -10.68
N VAL A 143 18.49 7.02 -10.12
CA VAL A 143 18.70 5.81 -9.30
C VAL A 143 17.83 5.82 -8.05
N GLU A 144 17.71 6.95 -7.35
CA GLU A 144 16.82 7.14 -6.21
C GLU A 144 15.35 6.93 -6.61
N SER A 145 14.92 7.55 -7.72
CA SER A 145 13.56 7.39 -8.24
C SER A 145 13.25 5.94 -8.63
N VAL A 146 14.19 5.24 -9.27
CA VAL A 146 14.02 3.81 -9.59
C VAL A 146 13.86 2.97 -8.33
N ALA A 147 14.67 3.23 -7.29
CA ALA A 147 14.56 2.54 -6.02
C ALA A 147 13.19 2.77 -5.37
N GLU A 148 12.79 4.02 -5.17
CA GLU A 148 11.53 4.43 -4.55
C GLU A 148 10.31 3.87 -5.32
N ASN A 149 10.25 4.09 -6.64
CA ASN A 149 9.14 3.61 -7.45
C ASN A 149 9.09 2.09 -7.62
N THR A 150 10.19 1.36 -7.40
CA THR A 150 10.14 -0.12 -7.26
C THR A 150 9.24 -0.52 -6.10
N SER A 151 9.31 0.19 -4.97
CA SER A 151 8.41 0.00 -3.85
C SER A 151 6.98 0.43 -4.20
N ASP A 152 6.82 1.64 -4.68
CA ASP A 152 5.52 2.31 -4.75
C ASP A 152 4.68 1.87 -5.94
N ALA A 153 5.30 1.68 -7.10
CA ALA A 153 4.59 1.33 -8.32
C ALA A 153 4.60 -0.17 -8.64
N VAL A 154 5.37 -1.00 -7.90
CA VAL A 154 5.44 -2.44 -8.17
C VAL A 154 5.17 -3.26 -6.92
N VAL A 155 6.09 -3.24 -5.94
CA VAL A 155 6.03 -4.17 -4.81
C VAL A 155 4.85 -3.89 -3.89
N GLY A 156 4.58 -2.62 -3.57
CA GLY A 156 3.44 -2.21 -2.74
C GLY A 156 2.10 -2.62 -3.37
N ALA A 157 1.95 -2.41 -4.67
CA ALA A 157 0.76 -2.85 -5.40
C ALA A 157 0.59 -4.38 -5.35
N LEU A 158 1.66 -5.15 -5.55
CA LEU A 158 1.64 -6.62 -5.45
C LEU A 158 1.27 -7.10 -4.03
N VAL A 159 1.82 -6.47 -3.00
CA VAL A 159 1.50 -6.77 -1.59
C VAL A 159 0.02 -6.54 -1.31
N TRP A 160 -0.51 -5.36 -1.62
CA TRP A 160 -1.92 -5.05 -1.36
C TRP A 160 -2.86 -5.86 -2.25
N GLY A 161 -2.44 -6.18 -3.48
CA GLY A 161 -3.15 -7.10 -4.36
C GLY A 161 -3.24 -8.52 -3.79
N ALA A 162 -2.18 -9.01 -3.16
CA ALA A 162 -2.17 -10.31 -2.50
C ALA A 162 -3.05 -10.34 -1.23
N LEU A 163 -3.04 -9.26 -0.44
CA LEU A 163 -3.80 -9.13 0.79
C LEU A 163 -5.30 -8.93 0.55
N ALA A 164 -5.65 -8.02 -0.34
CA ALA A 164 -7.03 -7.56 -0.52
C ALA A 164 -7.59 -7.68 -1.95
N GLY A 165 -6.81 -8.18 -2.92
CA GLY A 165 -7.26 -8.32 -4.31
C GLY A 165 -7.44 -6.97 -5.02
N VAL A 166 -8.49 -6.85 -5.83
CA VAL A 166 -8.78 -5.62 -6.59
C VAL A 166 -8.94 -4.39 -5.69
N PRO A 167 -9.67 -4.44 -4.56
CA PRO A 167 -9.71 -3.31 -3.61
C PRO A 167 -8.34 -2.87 -3.12
N GLY A 168 -7.45 -3.83 -2.82
CA GLY A 168 -6.09 -3.56 -2.39
C GLY A 168 -5.24 -2.87 -3.45
N LEU A 169 -5.28 -3.40 -4.68
CA LEU A 169 -4.60 -2.80 -5.84
C LEU A 169 -5.06 -1.35 -6.09
N ALA A 170 -6.39 -1.16 -6.22
CA ALA A 170 -6.97 0.13 -6.54
C ALA A 170 -6.77 1.13 -5.40
N GLY A 171 -7.02 0.72 -4.14
CA GLY A 171 -6.87 1.56 -2.97
C GLY A 171 -5.44 2.01 -2.74
N PHE A 172 -4.47 1.09 -2.79
CA PHE A 172 -3.06 1.43 -2.64
C PHE A 172 -2.59 2.41 -3.73
N ARG A 173 -2.91 2.12 -5.00
CA ARG A 173 -2.52 3.02 -6.09
C ARG A 173 -3.18 4.38 -5.98
N ALA A 174 -4.44 4.44 -5.53
CA ALA A 174 -5.13 5.70 -5.28
C ALA A 174 -4.45 6.51 -4.17
N VAL A 175 -4.08 5.88 -3.05
CA VAL A 175 -3.34 6.53 -1.95
C VAL A 175 -2.01 7.10 -2.44
N ASN A 176 -1.20 6.29 -3.12
CA ASN A 176 0.09 6.71 -3.67
C ASN A 176 -0.06 7.86 -4.69
N THR A 177 -1.10 7.81 -5.54
CA THR A 177 -1.38 8.90 -6.48
C THR A 177 -1.81 10.19 -5.76
N LEU A 178 -2.60 10.10 -4.70
CA LEU A 178 -3.02 11.26 -3.91
C LEU A 178 -1.84 11.89 -3.18
N ASP A 179 -0.92 11.10 -2.62
CA ASP A 179 0.30 11.61 -2.01
C ASP A 179 1.14 12.39 -3.04
N ALA A 180 1.37 11.81 -4.21
CA ALA A 180 2.08 12.48 -5.30
C ALA A 180 1.42 13.80 -5.73
N MET A 181 0.06 13.91 -5.66
CA MET A 181 -0.67 15.10 -6.06
C MET A 181 -0.73 16.19 -4.98
N VAL A 182 -1.00 15.79 -3.73
CA VAL A 182 -1.31 16.75 -2.65
C VAL A 182 -0.52 16.52 -1.36
N GLY A 183 0.24 15.41 -1.23
CA GLY A 183 0.98 15.07 -0.01
C GLY A 183 2.22 15.92 0.23
N HIS A 184 2.76 16.58 -0.80
CA HIS A 184 3.94 17.42 -0.66
C HIS A 184 3.67 18.71 0.12
N ARG A 185 4.67 19.15 0.91
CA ARG A 185 4.56 20.31 1.82
C ARG A 185 4.63 21.66 1.08
N SER A 186 3.74 21.89 0.13
CA SER A 186 3.54 23.23 -0.45
C SER A 186 2.68 24.11 0.48
N PRO A 187 2.73 25.45 0.37
CA PRO A 187 1.83 26.32 1.13
C PRO A 187 0.35 25.94 1.00
N ARG A 188 -0.06 25.51 -0.21
CA ARG A 188 -1.42 25.08 -0.52
C ARG A 188 -1.79 23.75 0.14
N HIS A 189 -0.88 22.76 0.18
CA HIS A 189 -1.21 21.40 0.56
C HIS A 189 -0.74 21.00 1.96
N ARG A 190 0.00 21.86 2.67
CA ARG A 190 0.56 21.53 3.99
C ARG A 190 -0.45 21.00 5.01
N ARG A 191 -1.69 21.52 4.99
CA ARG A 191 -2.78 21.04 5.85
C ARG A 191 -3.68 20.08 5.10
N PHE A 192 -4.07 20.43 3.86
CA PHE A 192 -4.97 19.62 3.05
C PHE A 192 -4.39 18.25 2.72
N GLY A 193 -3.14 18.17 2.28
CA GLY A 193 -2.47 16.92 1.90
C GLY A 193 -2.03 16.02 3.06
N TRP A 194 -2.17 16.49 4.32
CA TRP A 194 -1.68 15.75 5.48
C TRP A 194 -2.22 14.30 5.56
N ALA A 195 -3.49 14.10 5.28
CA ALA A 195 -4.10 12.77 5.38
C ALA A 195 -3.61 11.83 4.27
N ALA A 196 -3.43 12.34 3.04
CA ALA A 196 -2.88 11.57 1.92
C ALA A 196 -1.45 11.12 2.23
N ALA A 197 -0.59 12.04 2.68
CA ALA A 197 0.80 11.74 3.05
C ALA A 197 0.89 10.69 4.18
N ARG A 198 0.09 10.83 5.24
CA ARG A 198 0.10 9.87 6.36
C ARG A 198 -0.45 8.50 6.00
N LEU A 199 -1.45 8.46 5.14
CA LEU A 199 -2.02 7.21 4.66
C LEU A 199 -1.04 6.49 3.73
N ASP A 200 -0.33 7.22 2.86
CA ASP A 200 0.72 6.68 2.01
C ASP A 200 1.90 6.16 2.84
N ASP A 201 2.37 6.95 3.83
CA ASP A 201 3.39 6.52 4.79
C ASP A 201 3.03 5.15 5.41
N ALA A 202 1.79 4.99 5.87
CA ALA A 202 1.33 3.75 6.51
C ALA A 202 1.13 2.60 5.52
N ALA A 203 0.50 2.87 4.38
CA ALA A 203 0.23 1.87 3.35
C ALA A 203 1.50 1.37 2.65
N GLY A 204 2.52 2.22 2.54
CA GLY A 204 3.82 1.89 1.96
C GLY A 204 4.69 0.99 2.83
N LEU A 205 4.45 0.94 4.17
CA LEU A 205 5.31 0.20 5.10
C LEU A 205 5.58 -1.26 4.68
N PRO A 206 4.59 -2.10 4.34
CA PRO A 206 4.87 -3.49 3.98
C PRO A 206 5.65 -3.61 2.67
N GLY A 207 5.27 -2.80 1.68
CA GLY A 207 5.91 -2.78 0.36
C GLY A 207 7.39 -2.38 0.45
N SER A 208 7.68 -1.30 1.16
CA SER A 208 9.06 -0.79 1.27
C SER A 208 9.99 -1.73 2.01
N ARG A 209 9.53 -2.41 3.08
CA ARG A 209 10.35 -3.41 3.80
C ARG A 209 10.59 -4.64 2.95
N LEU A 210 9.56 -5.11 2.25
CA LEU A 210 9.73 -6.22 1.31
C LEU A 210 10.69 -5.84 0.18
N THR A 211 10.56 -4.64 -0.40
CA THR A 211 11.47 -4.14 -1.45
C THR A 211 12.91 -4.11 -0.96
N ALA A 212 13.18 -3.56 0.23
CA ALA A 212 14.51 -3.51 0.80
C ALA A 212 15.08 -4.93 1.07
N ALA A 213 14.28 -5.83 1.63
CA ALA A 213 14.69 -7.22 1.86
C ALA A 213 15.01 -7.95 0.54
N LEU A 214 14.19 -7.75 -0.48
CA LEU A 214 14.43 -8.34 -1.80
C LEU A 214 15.62 -7.69 -2.52
N ALA A 215 15.90 -6.41 -2.30
CA ALA A 215 17.10 -5.75 -2.82
C ALA A 215 18.37 -6.31 -2.17
N VAL A 216 18.33 -6.68 -0.88
CA VAL A 216 19.42 -7.41 -0.21
C VAL A 216 19.64 -8.78 -0.87
N LEU A 217 18.57 -9.51 -1.18
CA LEU A 217 18.68 -10.87 -1.75
C LEU A 217 19.09 -10.87 -3.23
N ALA A 218 18.59 -9.92 -4.01
CA ALA A 218 18.75 -9.86 -5.47
C ALA A 218 19.94 -9.01 -5.93
N GLY A 219 20.48 -8.19 -5.04
CA GLY A 219 21.53 -7.23 -5.36
C GLY A 219 22.91 -7.89 -5.48
N PRO A 220 23.85 -7.26 -6.20
CA PRO A 220 25.22 -7.78 -6.37
C PRO A 220 26.06 -7.75 -5.08
N ASP A 221 25.71 -6.89 -4.10
CA ASP A 221 26.34 -6.86 -2.76
C ASP A 221 25.28 -6.95 -1.66
N PRO A 222 24.86 -8.17 -1.25
CA PRO A 222 23.89 -8.37 -0.17
C PRO A 222 24.35 -7.80 1.17
N ARG A 223 25.65 -7.91 1.47
CA ARG A 223 26.22 -7.41 2.74
C ARG A 223 26.21 -5.89 2.78
N GLY A 224 26.59 -5.24 1.68
CA GLY A 224 26.51 -3.78 1.52
C GLY A 224 25.09 -3.27 1.62
N ALA A 225 24.15 -3.93 0.96
CA ALA A 225 22.73 -3.60 1.02
C ALA A 225 22.18 -3.65 2.46
N LEU A 226 22.47 -4.75 3.18
CA LEU A 226 22.02 -4.93 4.56
C LEU A 226 22.66 -3.93 5.54
N ARG A 227 23.96 -3.65 5.37
CA ARG A 227 24.66 -2.62 6.17
C ARG A 227 24.03 -1.24 5.97
N ALA A 228 23.89 -0.79 4.72
CA ALA A 228 23.33 0.50 4.40
C ALA A 228 21.89 0.63 4.90
N TRP A 229 21.06 -0.40 4.68
CA TRP A 229 19.69 -0.42 5.20
C TRP A 229 19.64 -0.24 6.72
N ARG A 230 20.43 -0.99 7.49
CA ARG A 230 20.45 -0.92 8.95
C ARG A 230 21.00 0.40 9.48
N ALA A 231 22.01 0.96 8.83
CA ALA A 231 22.70 2.14 9.31
C ALA A 231 21.98 3.46 8.93
N ASP A 232 21.42 3.51 7.74
CA ASP A 232 21.04 4.78 7.13
C ASP A 232 19.53 4.97 6.92
N ALA A 233 18.73 3.89 6.88
CA ALA A 233 17.30 3.98 6.57
C ALA A 233 16.53 4.91 7.50
N GLY A 234 16.84 4.87 8.82
CA GLY A 234 16.18 5.70 9.84
C GLY A 234 16.57 7.18 9.79
N ARG A 235 17.58 7.53 9.00
CA ARG A 235 18.04 8.92 8.81
C ARG A 235 17.25 9.64 7.73
N HIS A 236 16.60 8.90 6.85
CA HIS A 236 15.80 9.46 5.76
C HIS A 236 14.45 9.99 6.28
N PRO A 237 13.96 11.17 5.80
CA PRO A 237 12.71 11.77 6.28
C PRO A 237 11.45 10.93 5.95
N SER A 238 11.47 10.14 4.86
CA SER A 238 10.39 9.21 4.54
C SER A 238 10.64 7.84 5.18
N PRO A 239 9.65 7.29 5.90
CA PRO A 239 9.76 5.97 6.51
C PRO A 239 9.78 4.84 5.47
N ASN A 240 9.40 5.12 4.22
CA ASN A 240 9.34 4.16 3.12
C ASN A 240 10.53 4.27 2.17
N ALA A 241 10.88 5.45 1.72
CA ALA A 241 12.00 5.66 0.82
C ALA A 241 13.35 5.30 1.48
N GLY A 242 13.53 5.63 2.77
CA GLY A 242 14.78 5.35 3.48
C GLY A 242 15.26 3.90 3.41
N PRO A 243 14.46 2.90 3.81
CA PRO A 243 14.81 1.49 3.68
C PRO A 243 15.17 1.07 2.25
N VAL A 244 14.41 1.55 1.27
CA VAL A 244 14.54 1.14 -0.13
C VAL A 244 15.79 1.76 -0.76
N GLU A 245 15.93 3.08 -0.65
CA GLU A 245 17.08 3.80 -1.21
C GLU A 245 18.39 3.34 -0.55
N ALA A 246 18.42 3.15 0.78
CA ALA A 246 19.60 2.66 1.47
C ALA A 246 19.99 1.24 1.02
N ALA A 247 19.00 0.32 0.88
CA ALA A 247 19.27 -1.03 0.39
C ALA A 247 19.79 -1.03 -1.05
N PHE A 248 19.20 -0.21 -1.95
CA PHE A 248 19.68 -0.06 -3.33
C PHE A 248 21.09 0.56 -3.37
N ALA A 249 21.33 1.62 -2.58
CA ALA A 249 22.65 2.25 -2.49
C ALA A 249 23.73 1.26 -2.10
N GLY A 250 23.49 0.48 -1.04
CA GLY A 250 24.42 -0.56 -0.59
C GLY A 250 24.59 -1.69 -1.58
N ALA A 251 23.49 -2.19 -2.18
CA ALA A 251 23.52 -3.23 -3.20
C ALA A 251 24.33 -2.84 -4.44
N LEU A 252 24.25 -1.57 -4.85
CA LEU A 252 24.92 -1.06 -6.04
C LEU A 252 26.36 -0.52 -5.75
N GLY A 253 26.70 -0.37 -4.46
CA GLY A 253 27.98 0.20 -4.00
C GLY A 253 28.10 1.71 -4.32
N VAL A 254 26.99 2.43 -4.32
CA VAL A 254 26.92 3.86 -4.59
C VAL A 254 26.41 4.64 -3.37
N ARG A 255 26.67 5.94 -3.31
CA ARG A 255 26.08 6.84 -2.32
C ARG A 255 24.89 7.58 -2.93
N LEU A 256 23.79 7.68 -2.18
CA LEU A 256 22.58 8.41 -2.53
C LEU A 256 22.31 9.51 -1.51
N GLY A 257 21.34 10.38 -1.76
CA GLY A 257 21.05 11.52 -0.90
C GLY A 257 22.02 12.70 -1.13
N GLY A 258 22.28 13.46 -0.06
CA GLY A 258 23.09 14.67 -0.10
C GLY A 258 22.27 15.91 -0.46
N THR A 259 22.90 16.88 -1.11
CA THR A 259 22.23 18.15 -1.46
C THR A 259 21.32 17.98 -2.68
N LEU A 260 20.06 18.38 -2.52
CA LEU A 260 19.00 18.30 -3.51
C LEU A 260 18.37 19.69 -3.72
N SER A 261 17.73 19.92 -4.85
CA SER A 261 16.95 21.13 -5.10
C SER A 261 15.51 20.77 -5.47
N TYR A 262 14.54 21.42 -4.78
CA TYR A 262 13.12 21.32 -5.05
C TYR A 262 12.51 22.70 -5.17
N ALA A 263 11.92 23.03 -6.32
CA ALA A 263 11.25 24.32 -6.54
C ALA A 263 12.09 25.53 -6.09
N GLY A 264 13.39 25.52 -6.41
CA GLY A 264 14.33 26.59 -6.06
C GLY A 264 14.84 26.58 -4.60
N ARG A 265 14.41 25.63 -3.76
CA ARG A 265 14.90 25.45 -2.39
C ARG A 265 15.92 24.33 -2.32
N THR A 266 17.05 24.60 -1.67
CA THR A 266 18.06 23.57 -1.41
C THR A 266 17.65 22.78 -0.17
N GLU A 267 17.52 21.46 -0.33
CA GLU A 267 17.34 20.50 0.76
C GLU A 267 18.61 19.69 0.97
N HIS A 268 19.03 19.55 2.22
CA HIS A 268 20.13 18.67 2.61
C HIS A 268 19.57 17.38 3.17
N ARG A 269 19.57 16.30 2.39
CA ARG A 269 19.20 14.97 2.87
C ARG A 269 20.41 14.22 3.40
N PRO A 270 20.25 13.35 4.38
CA PRO A 270 21.33 12.47 4.81
C PRO A 270 21.90 11.67 3.64
N VAL A 271 23.22 11.50 3.61
CA VAL A 271 23.87 10.62 2.65
C VAL A 271 23.62 9.18 3.08
N LEU A 272 23.10 8.37 2.16
CA LEU A 272 22.88 6.94 2.33
C LEU A 272 24.05 6.19 1.72
N ASN A 273 24.59 5.17 2.43
CA ASN A 273 25.77 4.42 2.06
C ASN A 273 26.99 5.33 1.78
N ALA A 274 27.34 6.17 2.73
CA ALA A 274 28.43 7.15 2.61
C ALA A 274 29.77 6.59 2.09
N PRO A 275 30.19 5.34 2.41
CA PRO A 275 31.39 4.71 1.83
C PRO A 275 31.27 4.39 0.34
N GLY A 276 30.08 4.42 -0.22
CA GLY A 276 29.83 4.15 -1.63
C GLY A 276 30.44 5.23 -2.53
N ARG A 277 30.78 4.86 -3.76
CA ARG A 277 31.24 5.83 -4.75
C ARG A 277 30.09 6.71 -5.26
N ALA A 278 30.45 7.80 -5.94
CA ALA A 278 29.48 8.61 -6.66
C ALA A 278 28.74 7.79 -7.73
N VAL A 279 27.48 8.18 -7.99
CA VAL A 279 26.64 7.56 -9.01
C VAL A 279 27.17 7.92 -10.41
N ARG A 280 27.19 6.95 -11.29
CA ARG A 280 27.52 7.12 -12.71
C ARG A 280 26.31 6.79 -13.57
N ARG A 281 26.27 7.30 -14.82
CA ARG A 281 25.18 7.00 -15.78
C ARG A 281 24.92 5.47 -15.95
N THR A 282 25.97 4.65 -15.89
CA THR A 282 25.86 3.20 -15.99
C THR A 282 25.13 2.55 -14.81
N ASP A 283 25.03 3.23 -13.67
CA ASP A 283 24.30 2.75 -12.50
C ASP A 283 22.80 2.81 -12.68
N ILE A 284 22.30 3.64 -13.58
CA ILE A 284 20.88 3.68 -13.94
C ILE A 284 20.42 2.30 -14.44
N GLU A 285 21.16 1.70 -15.39
CA GLU A 285 20.79 0.37 -15.89
C GLU A 285 20.98 -0.73 -14.82
N ARG A 286 21.97 -0.57 -13.93
CA ARG A 286 22.14 -1.49 -12.78
C ARG A 286 20.96 -1.39 -11.82
N ALA A 287 20.47 -0.18 -11.54
CA ALA A 287 19.29 0.04 -10.71
C ALA A 287 18.01 -0.52 -11.37
N VAL A 288 17.82 -0.31 -12.68
CA VAL A 288 16.69 -0.88 -13.43
C VAL A 288 16.72 -2.41 -13.41
N ARG A 289 17.88 -3.05 -13.58
CA ARG A 289 18.01 -4.51 -13.48
C ARG A 289 17.70 -5.02 -12.07
N LEU A 290 18.15 -4.32 -11.03
CA LEU A 290 17.84 -4.67 -9.64
C LEU A 290 16.34 -4.52 -9.38
N SER A 291 15.72 -3.42 -9.80
CA SER A 291 14.27 -3.19 -9.73
C SER A 291 13.46 -4.34 -10.36
N ARG A 292 13.83 -4.78 -11.56
CA ARG A 292 13.16 -5.89 -12.24
C ARG A 292 13.30 -7.21 -11.48
N ARG A 293 14.49 -7.52 -10.94
CA ARG A 293 14.71 -8.73 -10.11
C ARG A 293 13.86 -8.68 -8.84
N VAL A 294 13.83 -7.52 -8.16
CA VAL A 294 13.01 -7.29 -6.97
C VAL A 294 11.52 -7.46 -7.29
N GLY A 295 11.05 -6.90 -8.41
CA GLY A 295 9.66 -7.04 -8.86
C GLY A 295 9.26 -8.50 -9.12
N LEU A 296 10.10 -9.28 -9.80
CA LEU A 296 9.87 -10.71 -10.04
C LEU A 296 9.83 -11.52 -8.75
N LEU A 297 10.77 -11.27 -7.83
CA LEU A 297 10.79 -11.94 -6.53
C LEU A 297 9.58 -11.53 -5.68
N ALA A 298 9.16 -10.26 -5.72
CA ALA A 298 7.96 -9.79 -5.03
C ALA A 298 6.70 -10.49 -5.56
N LEU A 299 6.58 -10.66 -6.88
CA LEU A 299 5.49 -11.42 -7.48
C LEU A 299 5.47 -12.87 -6.96
N ALA A 300 6.62 -13.53 -6.91
CA ALA A 300 6.71 -14.90 -6.41
C ALA A 300 6.33 -14.99 -4.92
N VAL A 301 6.90 -14.12 -4.07
CA VAL A 301 6.65 -14.11 -2.62
C VAL A 301 5.18 -13.80 -2.32
N THR A 302 4.61 -12.77 -2.95
CA THR A 302 3.21 -12.39 -2.73
C THR A 302 2.24 -13.44 -3.26
N GLY A 303 2.58 -14.11 -4.36
CA GLY A 303 1.83 -15.25 -4.90
C GLY A 303 1.79 -16.43 -3.92
N VAL A 304 2.93 -16.81 -3.34
CA VAL A 304 3.04 -17.90 -2.35
C VAL A 304 2.34 -17.52 -1.04
N ALA A 305 2.60 -16.32 -0.50
CA ALA A 305 1.98 -15.86 0.74
C ALA A 305 0.44 -15.79 0.64
N GLY A 306 -0.08 -15.27 -0.48
CA GLY A 306 -1.51 -15.26 -0.75
C GLY A 306 -2.10 -16.67 -0.92
N ALA A 307 -1.31 -17.65 -1.31
CA ALA A 307 -1.69 -19.07 -1.35
C ALA A 307 -1.79 -19.67 0.05
N ALA A 308 -0.76 -19.49 0.86
CA ALA A 308 -0.64 -20.04 2.20
C ALA A 308 -1.70 -19.48 3.16
N GLY A 309 -1.91 -18.17 3.18
CA GLY A 309 -2.90 -17.53 4.07
C GLY A 309 -4.32 -18.07 3.86
N ARG A 310 -4.70 -18.37 2.63
CA ARG A 310 -6.01 -18.96 2.33
C ARG A 310 -6.12 -20.45 2.66
N ALA A 311 -5.01 -21.20 2.62
CA ALA A 311 -4.99 -22.59 3.07
C ALA A 311 -5.27 -22.68 4.57
N VAL A 312 -4.65 -21.80 5.35
CA VAL A 312 -4.88 -21.69 6.81
C VAL A 312 -6.32 -21.29 7.11
N ALA A 313 -6.87 -20.29 6.42
CA ALA A 313 -8.25 -19.84 6.62
C ALA A 313 -9.29 -20.96 6.31
N ARG A 314 -9.03 -21.80 5.31
CA ARG A 314 -9.90 -22.95 4.97
C ARG A 314 -9.76 -24.09 5.95
N GLY A 315 -8.55 -24.35 6.47
CA GLY A 315 -8.31 -25.36 7.51
C GLY A 315 -9.01 -25.03 8.82
N GLY A 316 -8.98 -23.75 9.22
CA GLY A 316 -9.68 -23.26 10.41
C GLY A 316 -11.21 -23.40 10.34
N SER A 317 -11.81 -23.11 9.17
CA SER A 317 -13.26 -23.27 8.98
C SER A 317 -13.73 -24.73 8.91
N ALA A 318 -12.88 -25.63 8.42
CA ALA A 318 -13.17 -27.08 8.41
C ALA A 318 -13.08 -27.71 9.82
N GLY A 319 -12.24 -27.18 10.70
CA GLY A 319 -12.12 -27.60 12.10
C GLY A 319 -13.36 -27.24 12.93
N HIS A 320 -13.89 -26.02 12.75
CA HIS A 320 -15.11 -25.57 13.46
C HIS A 320 -16.36 -26.36 13.04
N GLY A 321 -16.53 -26.63 11.74
CA GLY A 321 -17.67 -27.42 11.26
C GLY A 321 -17.64 -28.91 11.66
N ARG A 322 -16.45 -29.44 11.96
CA ARG A 322 -16.33 -30.81 12.50
C ARG A 322 -16.66 -30.88 14.00
N GLY A 323 -16.31 -29.87 14.80
CA GLY A 323 -16.66 -29.74 16.19
C GLY A 323 -18.20 -29.71 16.40
N GLU A 324 -18.89 -28.84 15.68
CA GLU A 324 -20.36 -28.71 15.75
C GLU A 324 -21.11 -29.96 15.26
N ARG A 325 -20.60 -30.68 14.23
CA ARG A 325 -21.18 -31.96 13.80
C ARG A 325 -21.01 -33.06 14.82
N ASN A 326 -19.90 -33.13 15.54
CA ASN A 326 -19.67 -34.12 16.58
C ASN A 326 -20.50 -33.84 17.84
N GLU A 327 -20.68 -32.57 18.22
CA GLU A 327 -21.58 -32.20 19.31
C GLU A 327 -23.04 -32.50 19.01
N ARG A 328 -23.51 -32.22 17.76
CA ARG A 328 -24.88 -32.58 17.35
C ARG A 328 -25.12 -34.09 17.25
N LYS A 329 -24.09 -34.88 16.92
CA LYS A 329 -24.18 -36.36 16.93
C LYS A 329 -24.18 -36.89 18.37
N ALA A 330 -23.36 -36.31 19.27
CA ALA A 330 -23.34 -36.70 20.67
C ALA A 330 -24.64 -36.32 21.44
N GLY A 331 -25.29 -35.20 21.08
CA GLY A 331 -26.59 -34.79 21.58
C GLY A 331 -27.73 -35.74 21.17
N ARG A 332 -27.78 -36.12 19.88
CA ARG A 332 -28.81 -37.07 19.39
C ARG A 332 -28.68 -38.49 19.97
N GLY A 333 -27.48 -38.97 20.28
CA GLY A 333 -27.24 -40.26 20.89
C GLY A 333 -27.67 -40.36 22.36
N ARG A 334 -27.83 -39.22 23.07
CA ARG A 334 -28.34 -39.16 24.44
C ARG A 334 -29.86 -39.17 24.53
N ASP A 335 -30.54 -38.60 23.56
CA ASP A 335 -32.01 -38.55 23.50
C ASP A 335 -32.64 -39.93 23.14
N GLU A 336 -31.93 -40.79 22.40
CA GLU A 336 -32.40 -42.14 22.04
C GLU A 336 -32.22 -43.19 23.19
N GLN A 337 -31.38 -42.96 24.18
CA GLN A 337 -31.20 -43.86 25.33
C GLN A 337 -32.06 -43.51 26.54
N GLY A 338 -32.77 -42.36 26.57
CA GLY A 338 -33.67 -41.96 27.65
C GLY A 338 -35.12 -42.44 27.54
N GLY A 339 -35.51 -43.13 26.45
CA GLY A 339 -36.90 -43.42 26.08
C GLY A 339 -37.44 -44.81 26.43
N ARG A 340 -36.77 -45.61 27.29
CA ARG A 340 -37.31 -46.92 27.71
C ARG A 340 -37.13 -47.17 29.21
N ARG A 341 -38.12 -46.74 30.01
CA ARG A 341 -38.62 -47.38 31.29
C ARG A 341 -39.83 -46.55 31.72
N GLY A 342 -40.99 -47.05 31.52
CA GLY A 342 -42.01 -47.76 32.32
C GLY A 342 -42.51 -46.91 33.48
N GLY A 343 -43.73 -46.54 33.48
CA GLY A 343 -44.90 -47.21 33.83
C GLY A 343 -45.64 -46.54 34.99
N THR A 344 -46.90 -46.29 34.80
CA THR A 344 -48.06 -46.34 35.69
C THR A 344 -48.11 -45.47 36.94
N GLY A 345 -49.22 -44.71 37.00
CA GLY A 345 -49.96 -44.39 38.21
C GLY A 345 -50.45 -42.93 38.33
N PRO A 346 -51.74 -42.76 38.66
CA PRO A 346 -52.44 -41.49 38.46
C PRO A 346 -52.65 -40.74 39.80
N GLY A 347 -52.93 -39.45 39.69
CA GLY A 347 -53.51 -38.75 40.85
C GLY A 347 -53.30 -37.23 40.87
N GLU A 348 -54.45 -36.57 40.74
CA GLU A 348 -54.92 -35.37 41.43
C GLU A 348 -54.35 -33.95 41.06
N ARG A 349 -55.22 -33.25 40.47
CA ARG A 349 -55.93 -31.96 40.71
C ARG A 349 -55.27 -31.00 41.72
N SER A 350 -55.18 -29.77 41.28
CA SER A 350 -55.60 -28.50 41.86
C SER A 350 -54.80 -27.36 41.27
N GLY A 351 -55.24 -26.53 40.62
CA GLY A 351 -55.99 -25.31 40.48
C GLY A 351 -55.28 -24.05 41.07
N PRO A 352 -55.68 -22.87 40.60
CA PRO A 352 -54.75 -21.79 40.21
C PRO A 352 -54.79 -20.61 41.19
N GLN A 353 -53.78 -19.71 41.10
CA GLN A 353 -53.93 -18.30 41.54
C GLN A 353 -52.81 -17.44 40.95
N SER A 354 -53.16 -16.52 40.09
CA SER A 354 -53.34 -15.07 40.21
C SER A 354 -52.09 -14.24 40.56
N GLY A 355 -51.73 -13.39 39.63
CA GLY A 355 -50.78 -12.24 39.57
C GLY A 355 -50.97 -11.16 40.69
N PRO A 356 -50.69 -9.86 40.55
CA PRO A 356 -50.04 -9.12 39.46
C PRO A 356 -48.89 -8.14 39.90
N GLY A 357 -48.17 -7.58 38.98
CA GLY A 357 -47.51 -6.30 38.80
C GLY A 357 -47.37 -5.29 39.98
N PRO A 358 -46.98 -4.04 39.67
CA PRO A 358 -45.77 -3.53 38.98
C PRO A 358 -45.02 -2.53 39.90
N GLY A 359 -43.83 -2.08 39.49
CA GLY A 359 -43.11 -1.05 40.24
C GLY A 359 -42.12 -0.20 39.37
N ARG A 360 -42.57 1.00 39.08
CA ARG A 360 -41.81 2.11 38.52
C ARG A 360 -40.81 2.65 39.55
N GLY A 361 -39.66 3.14 39.09
CA GLY A 361 -38.74 3.95 39.89
C GLY A 361 -37.84 4.84 39.02
N ARG A 362 -38.22 6.09 38.84
CA ARG A 362 -37.50 7.24 38.32
C ARG A 362 -36.47 7.77 39.34
N GLY A 363 -35.44 8.44 38.86
CA GLY A 363 -34.66 9.40 39.62
C GLY A 363 -33.28 9.54 38.97
N ALA A 364 -33.00 10.52 38.19
CA ALA A 364 -32.79 11.96 38.35
C ALA A 364 -31.40 12.36 38.85
N ARG A 365 -30.71 13.07 37.93
CA ARG A 365 -29.82 14.25 38.11
C ARG A 365 -28.69 14.23 39.14
N SER A 366 -27.47 14.59 38.67
CA SER A 366 -26.89 15.88 39.09
C SER A 366 -25.65 16.27 38.26
N GLU A 367 -25.70 17.49 37.78
CA GLU A 367 -24.61 18.35 37.31
C GLU A 367 -23.62 18.65 38.43
N ARG A 368 -22.35 18.89 38.10
CA ARG A 368 -21.47 20.01 38.53
C ARG A 368 -20.21 19.99 37.68
N ARG A 369 -19.98 20.90 36.89
CA ARG A 369 -19.32 22.23 36.79
C ARG A 369 -18.15 22.45 37.72
N ARG A 370 -17.14 23.09 37.09
CA ARG A 370 -15.97 23.92 37.51
C ARG A 370 -14.64 23.14 37.42
N GLY A 371 -13.56 23.68 36.90
CA GLY A 371 -13.21 24.99 36.33
C GLY A 371 -11.70 25.17 36.42
N PHE A 372 -11.18 25.96 35.47
CA PHE A 372 -9.99 26.84 35.53
C PHE A 372 -8.59 26.29 35.87
N GLY A 373 -7.64 26.75 35.04
CA GLY A 373 -6.22 26.97 35.27
C GLY A 373 -5.40 26.37 34.14
N GLY A 374 -4.81 27.01 33.17
CA GLY A 374 -3.94 28.15 33.18
C GLY A 374 -2.48 27.65 33.24
N GLY A 375 -1.73 27.70 32.13
CA GLY A 375 -0.30 27.42 32.18
C GLY A 375 0.36 27.45 30.79
N HIS A 376 1.03 28.52 30.50
CA HIS A 376 1.90 28.75 29.34
C HIS A 376 3.06 27.74 29.29
N GLY A 377 3.41 27.29 28.11
CA GLY A 377 4.66 26.61 27.85
C GLY A 377 4.94 26.60 26.33
N ARG A 378 5.75 27.56 25.89
CA ARG A 378 6.34 27.61 24.56
C ARG A 378 7.31 26.43 24.40
N GLY A 379 7.26 25.80 23.22
CA GLY A 379 8.24 24.83 22.78
C GLY A 379 8.15 24.71 21.31
N GLU A 380 8.86 25.57 20.59
CA GLU A 380 9.16 25.39 19.17
C GLU A 380 10.07 24.16 19.01
N SER A 381 9.68 23.23 18.21
CA SER A 381 10.60 22.36 17.47
C SER A 381 9.89 21.92 16.19
N GLY A 382 10.41 22.44 15.11
CA GLY A 382 10.06 22.16 13.74
C GLY A 382 10.48 20.76 13.32
N TRP A 383 9.63 20.19 12.51
CA TRP A 383 9.94 19.22 11.48
C TRP A 383 9.14 19.56 10.23
#